data_47759ba9706a13dd70ef80fd1be56abe
#
_entry.id   47759ba9706a13dd70ef80fd1be56abe
#
_cell.length_a   1.000
_cell.length_b   1.000
_cell.length_c   1.000
_cell.angle_alpha   90.00
_cell.angle_beta   90.00
_cell.angle_gamma   90.00
#
_symmetry.space_group_name_H-M   'P 1'
#
loop_
_entity.id
_entity.type
_entity.pdbx_description
1 polymer ?
#
loop_
_entity_poly.entity_id
_entity_poly.type
_entity_poly.pdbx_seq_one_letter_code
_entity_poly.pdbx_strand_id
1 'polypeptide(L)'
;MDINEIARRAGVSRATVSRYLNDGYVSQEKRELIGHIIDETGYVPSQHAQSLRTGKTRLVGVIIPRLNSESVNRMVNGITKVLERKGYQVILGNTNNDEKLEVDYLTMFSERNKVDGVILIATVFTPAHKQAMAAINVPVVVLGQELPGHSCVFQDDYHAVYDL
;
A
#
# COMPACT_ATOMS: atom_id res chain seq x y z
N MET A 1 1.62 24.97 -4.58
CA MET A 1 3.07 25.19 -4.45
C MET A 1 3.82 23.90 -4.80
N ASP A 2 4.99 23.99 -5.41
CA ASP A 2 5.80 22.83 -5.77
C ASP A 2 7.22 22.92 -5.17
N ILE A 3 8.00 21.85 -5.33
CA ILE A 3 9.38 21.78 -4.79
C ILE A 3 10.31 22.84 -5.42
N ASN A 4 10.05 23.29 -6.64
CA ASN A 4 10.86 24.28 -7.33
C ASN A 4 10.63 25.66 -6.70
N GLU A 5 9.41 25.95 -6.30
CA GLU A 5 9.06 27.21 -5.61
C GLU A 5 9.70 27.26 -4.20
N ILE A 6 9.69 26.14 -3.46
CA ILE A 6 10.42 26.06 -2.17
C ILE A 6 11.91 26.29 -2.39
N ALA A 7 12.52 25.66 -3.40
CA ALA A 7 13.92 25.84 -3.73
C ALA A 7 14.27 27.30 -4.07
N ARG A 8 13.41 27.95 -4.87
CA ARG A 8 13.56 29.36 -5.24
C ARG A 8 13.51 30.29 -4.03
N ARG A 9 12.54 30.11 -3.13
CA ARG A 9 12.38 30.91 -1.91
C ARG A 9 13.54 30.73 -0.93
N ALA A 10 14.03 29.49 -0.80
CA ALA A 10 15.14 29.15 0.06
C ALA A 10 16.52 29.49 -0.56
N GLY A 11 16.60 29.98 -1.79
CA GLY A 11 17.85 30.24 -2.47
C GLY A 11 18.76 29.02 -2.63
N VAL A 12 18.16 27.81 -2.72
CA VAL A 12 18.90 26.56 -2.83
C VAL A 12 18.48 25.78 -4.08
N SER A 13 19.25 24.73 -4.41
CA SER A 13 18.87 23.87 -5.51
C SER A 13 17.67 22.96 -5.12
N ARG A 14 16.89 22.54 -6.11
CA ARG A 14 15.83 21.52 -5.94
C ARG A 14 16.38 20.23 -5.28
N ALA A 15 17.62 19.85 -5.61
CA ALA A 15 18.27 18.69 -5.04
C ALA A 15 18.52 18.85 -3.53
N THR A 16 18.80 20.08 -3.05
CA THR A 16 18.95 20.40 -1.63
C THR A 16 17.62 20.26 -0.88
N VAL A 17 16.53 20.80 -1.44
CA VAL A 17 15.19 20.63 -0.86
C VAL A 17 14.78 19.14 -0.85
N SER A 18 15.05 18.42 -1.94
CA SER A 18 14.79 16.98 -1.99
C SER A 18 15.56 16.18 -0.94
N ARG A 19 16.82 16.54 -0.65
CA ARG A 19 17.60 15.93 0.44
C ARG A 19 17.00 16.23 1.81
N TYR A 20 16.61 17.48 2.06
CA TYR A 20 15.92 17.87 3.30
C TYR A 20 14.68 17.03 3.55
N LEU A 21 13.80 16.91 2.54
CA LEU A 21 12.55 16.17 2.62
C LEU A 21 12.71 14.64 2.80
N ASN A 22 13.94 14.14 2.65
CA ASN A 22 14.27 12.72 2.78
C ASN A 22 15.31 12.45 3.89
N ASP A 23 15.39 13.34 4.87
CA ASP A 23 16.32 13.25 6.00
C ASP A 23 17.79 13.09 5.60
N GLY A 24 18.12 13.49 4.36
CA GLY A 24 19.50 13.53 3.90
C GLY A 24 20.28 14.68 4.48
N TYR A 25 21.61 14.63 4.30
CA TYR A 25 22.49 15.68 4.79
C TYR A 25 22.24 17.03 4.09
N VAL A 26 21.90 18.02 4.89
CA VAL A 26 21.79 19.45 4.54
C VAL A 26 22.37 20.23 5.70
N SER A 27 23.12 21.33 5.43
CA SER A 27 23.67 22.17 6.51
C SER A 27 22.54 22.70 7.41
N GLN A 28 22.84 22.92 8.69
CA GLN A 28 21.86 23.34 9.69
C GLN A 28 21.12 24.62 9.26
N GLU A 29 21.85 25.62 8.78
CA GLU A 29 21.29 26.87 8.27
C GLU A 29 20.24 26.64 7.17
N LYS A 30 20.57 25.79 6.17
CA LYS A 30 19.63 25.47 5.07
C LYS A 30 18.47 24.64 5.55
N ARG A 31 18.67 23.77 6.54
CA ARG A 31 17.62 22.95 7.14
C ARG A 31 16.59 23.83 7.83
N GLU A 32 17.01 24.79 8.62
CA GLU A 32 16.13 25.74 9.30
C GLU A 32 15.37 26.62 8.32
N LEU A 33 16.06 27.15 7.31
CA LEU A 33 15.44 27.99 6.27
C LEU A 33 14.39 27.22 5.46
N ILE A 34 14.70 26.00 5.00
CA ILE A 34 13.75 25.18 4.24
C ILE A 34 12.56 24.79 5.13
N GLY A 35 12.81 24.40 6.39
CA GLY A 35 11.76 24.07 7.35
C GLY A 35 10.80 25.23 7.56
N HIS A 36 11.32 26.44 7.83
CA HIS A 36 10.50 27.63 8.01
C HIS A 36 9.60 27.92 6.78
N ILE A 37 10.16 27.81 5.56
CA ILE A 37 9.38 28.03 4.33
C ILE A 37 8.29 26.96 4.16
N ILE A 38 8.57 25.71 4.51
CA ILE A 38 7.59 24.63 4.44
C ILE A 38 6.46 24.86 5.45
N ASP A 39 6.80 25.25 6.69
CA ASP A 39 5.82 25.53 7.74
C ASP A 39 4.94 26.73 7.39
N GLU A 40 5.54 27.81 6.89
CA GLU A 40 4.84 29.03 6.45
C GLU A 40 3.88 28.75 5.29
N THR A 41 4.28 27.88 4.37
CA THR A 41 3.55 27.64 3.12
C THR A 41 2.60 26.46 3.17
N GLY A 42 2.65 25.64 4.22
CA GLY A 42 1.91 24.40 4.32
C GLY A 42 2.26 23.40 3.21
N TYR A 43 3.47 23.46 2.66
CA TYR A 43 3.89 22.58 1.57
C TYR A 43 3.95 21.11 2.03
N VAL A 44 3.18 20.27 1.37
CA VAL A 44 3.23 18.81 1.55
C VAL A 44 3.89 18.20 0.31
N PRO A 45 4.96 17.41 0.48
CA PRO A 45 5.59 16.71 -0.64
C PRO A 45 4.61 15.83 -1.39
N SER A 46 4.59 15.93 -2.71
CA SER A 46 3.73 15.08 -3.54
C SER A 46 4.14 13.60 -3.41
N GLN A 47 3.23 12.75 -2.94
CA GLN A 47 3.43 11.30 -2.88
C GLN A 47 3.79 10.74 -4.27
N HIS A 48 3.20 11.30 -5.33
CA HIS A 48 3.51 10.92 -6.70
C HIS A 48 4.96 11.19 -7.08
N ALA A 49 5.53 12.33 -6.67
CA ALA A 49 6.94 12.66 -6.90
C ALA A 49 7.88 11.75 -6.08
N GLN A 50 7.47 11.34 -4.89
CA GLN A 50 8.21 10.37 -4.07
C GLN A 50 8.15 8.96 -4.69
N SER A 51 6.99 8.52 -5.16
CA SER A 51 6.82 7.20 -5.77
C SER A 51 7.62 7.04 -7.07
N LEU A 52 7.67 8.07 -7.91
CA LEU A 52 8.51 8.08 -9.12
C LEU A 52 10.01 7.90 -8.82
N ARG A 53 10.46 8.38 -7.67
CA ARG A 53 11.88 8.28 -7.29
C ARG A 53 12.22 6.99 -6.57
N THR A 54 11.34 6.52 -5.69
CA THR A 54 11.57 5.32 -4.86
C THR A 54 11.12 4.04 -5.54
N GLY A 55 10.32 4.13 -6.61
CA GLY A 55 9.61 3.01 -7.21
C GLY A 55 8.51 2.43 -6.30
N LYS A 56 8.20 3.09 -5.17
CA LYS A 56 7.22 2.63 -4.19
C LYS A 56 6.13 3.68 -3.99
N THR A 57 4.89 3.23 -4.01
CA THR A 57 3.71 4.08 -3.75
C THR A 57 3.37 4.16 -2.27
N ARG A 58 3.86 3.24 -1.47
CA ARG A 58 3.47 3.00 -0.08
C ARG A 58 1.98 2.72 0.09
N LEU A 59 1.38 2.10 -0.92
CA LEU A 59 0.00 1.64 -0.92
C LEU A 59 -0.04 0.13 -0.93
N VAL A 60 -0.94 -0.47 -0.17
CA VAL A 60 -1.26 -1.90 -0.20
C VAL A 60 -2.75 -2.05 -0.48
N GLY A 61 -3.09 -2.83 -1.51
CA GLY A 61 -4.47 -3.20 -1.80
C GLY A 61 -4.92 -4.34 -0.87
N VAL A 62 -6.09 -4.20 -0.25
CA VAL A 62 -6.72 -5.26 0.52
C VAL A 62 -8.08 -5.55 -0.10
N ILE A 63 -8.25 -6.75 -0.67
CA ILE A 63 -9.48 -7.19 -1.29
C ILE A 63 -10.22 -8.07 -0.29
N ILE A 64 -11.47 -7.72 0.00
CA ILE A 64 -12.30 -8.39 1.00
C ILE A 64 -13.62 -8.86 0.38
N PRO A 65 -14.16 -10.01 0.84
CA PRO A 65 -15.40 -10.55 0.31
C PRO A 65 -16.63 -9.74 0.76
N ARG A 66 -16.60 -9.14 1.95
CA ARG A 66 -17.73 -8.35 2.49
C ARG A 66 -17.33 -7.52 3.70
N LEU A 67 -17.99 -6.37 3.86
CA LEU A 67 -17.75 -5.45 4.99
C LEU A 67 -18.46 -5.88 6.28
N ASN A 68 -19.58 -6.61 6.18
CA ASN A 68 -20.42 -6.99 7.33
C ASN A 68 -19.98 -8.31 7.99
N SER A 69 -18.68 -8.61 8.00
CA SER A 69 -18.11 -9.80 8.62
C SER A 69 -17.17 -9.41 9.75
N GLU A 70 -17.44 -9.88 10.96
CA GLU A 70 -16.61 -9.58 12.13
C GLU A 70 -15.18 -10.13 11.99
N SER A 71 -15.02 -11.33 11.43
CA SER A 71 -13.71 -11.92 11.17
C SER A 71 -12.91 -11.12 10.15
N VAL A 72 -13.53 -10.70 9.04
CA VAL A 72 -12.90 -9.84 8.04
C VAL A 72 -12.49 -8.50 8.64
N ASN A 73 -13.35 -7.88 9.44
CA ASN A 73 -13.05 -6.62 10.10
C ASN A 73 -11.85 -6.73 11.06
N ARG A 74 -11.77 -7.83 11.82
CA ARG A 74 -10.60 -8.08 12.69
C ARG A 74 -9.31 -8.26 11.88
N MET A 75 -9.36 -8.99 10.77
CA MET A 75 -8.22 -9.15 9.86
C MET A 75 -7.77 -7.80 9.27
N VAL A 76 -8.70 -7.02 8.72
CA VAL A 76 -8.41 -5.69 8.16
C VAL A 76 -7.82 -4.76 9.21
N ASN A 77 -8.37 -4.72 10.42
CA ASN A 77 -7.83 -3.91 11.51
C ASN A 77 -6.39 -4.32 11.88
N GLY A 78 -6.11 -5.63 11.93
CA GLY A 78 -4.75 -6.14 12.18
C GLY A 78 -3.76 -5.73 11.07
N ILE A 79 -4.17 -5.90 9.82
CA ILE A 79 -3.38 -5.51 8.64
C ILE A 79 -3.08 -4.01 8.67
N THR A 80 -4.11 -3.19 8.82
CA THR A 80 -3.99 -1.72 8.82
C THR A 80 -3.03 -1.23 9.89
N LYS A 81 -3.18 -1.74 11.13
CA LYS A 81 -2.31 -1.39 12.25
C LYS A 81 -0.82 -1.69 12.00
N VAL A 82 -0.52 -2.78 11.31
CA VAL A 82 0.87 -3.15 10.99
C VAL A 82 1.40 -2.28 9.84
N LEU A 83 0.60 -2.10 8.79
CA LEU A 83 0.98 -1.33 7.61
C LEU A 83 1.21 0.15 7.94
N GLU A 84 0.34 0.77 8.74
CA GLU A 84 0.48 2.16 9.19
C GLU A 84 1.79 2.39 9.95
N ARG A 85 2.17 1.49 10.86
CA ARG A 85 3.46 1.56 11.57
C ARG A 85 4.68 1.49 10.64
N LYS A 86 4.51 0.92 9.45
CA LYS A 86 5.53 0.84 8.39
C LYS A 86 5.42 1.97 7.37
N GLY A 87 4.51 2.93 7.58
CA GLY A 87 4.28 4.06 6.69
C GLY A 87 3.57 3.69 5.40
N TYR A 88 2.78 2.60 5.39
CA TYR A 88 1.93 2.20 4.28
C TYR A 88 0.48 2.62 4.54
N GLN A 89 -0.21 2.96 3.47
CA GLN A 89 -1.66 3.19 3.45
C GLN A 89 -2.37 1.99 2.82
N VAL A 90 -3.63 1.77 3.23
CA VAL A 90 -4.45 0.67 2.73
C VAL A 90 -5.52 1.22 1.78
N ILE A 91 -5.65 0.58 0.62
CA ILE A 91 -6.79 0.75 -0.27
C ILE A 91 -7.65 -0.51 -0.16
N LEU A 92 -8.92 -0.34 0.24
CA LEU A 92 -9.84 -1.45 0.44
C LEU A 92 -10.72 -1.64 -0.79
N GLY A 93 -10.78 -2.87 -1.31
CA GLY A 93 -11.72 -3.33 -2.33
C GLY A 93 -12.73 -4.29 -1.72
N ASN A 94 -14.01 -3.91 -1.66
CA ASN A 94 -15.09 -4.78 -1.20
C ASN A 94 -15.80 -5.39 -2.40
N THR A 95 -15.82 -6.72 -2.50
CA THR A 95 -16.36 -7.44 -3.66
C THR A 95 -17.80 -7.90 -3.48
N ASN A 96 -18.35 -7.87 -2.26
CA ASN A 96 -19.66 -8.43 -1.92
C ASN A 96 -19.82 -9.89 -2.36
N ASN A 97 -18.75 -10.69 -2.28
CA ASN A 97 -18.66 -12.07 -2.76
C ASN A 97 -18.83 -12.22 -4.29
N ASP A 98 -18.58 -11.17 -5.07
CA ASP A 98 -18.55 -11.24 -6.52
C ASP A 98 -17.14 -11.60 -6.98
N GLU A 99 -16.99 -12.85 -7.48
CA GLU A 99 -15.71 -13.40 -7.96
C GLU A 99 -15.12 -12.61 -9.14
N LYS A 100 -15.98 -12.08 -10.01
CA LYS A 100 -15.54 -11.28 -11.14
C LYS A 100 -14.98 -9.94 -10.67
N LEU A 101 -15.66 -9.30 -9.73
CA LEU A 101 -15.20 -8.05 -9.14
C LEU A 101 -13.90 -8.24 -8.36
N GLU A 102 -13.67 -9.42 -7.78
CA GLU A 102 -12.43 -9.79 -7.11
C GLU A 102 -11.24 -9.81 -8.10
N VAL A 103 -11.44 -10.43 -9.26
CA VAL A 103 -10.45 -10.43 -10.37
C VAL A 103 -10.22 -9.03 -10.93
N ASP A 104 -11.29 -8.23 -11.07
CA ASP A 104 -11.19 -6.85 -11.54
C ASP A 104 -10.37 -5.97 -10.55
N TYR A 105 -10.56 -6.15 -9.24
CA TYR A 105 -9.75 -5.45 -8.22
C TYR A 105 -8.28 -5.88 -8.24
N LEU A 106 -7.98 -7.17 -8.42
CA LEU A 106 -6.61 -7.65 -8.57
C LEU A 106 -5.90 -6.90 -9.71
N THR A 107 -6.53 -6.84 -10.88
CA THR A 107 -6.01 -6.13 -12.04
C THR A 107 -5.90 -4.63 -11.79
N MET A 108 -6.95 -4.02 -11.25
CA MET A 108 -6.99 -2.59 -10.99
C MET A 108 -5.90 -2.14 -10.01
N PHE A 109 -5.67 -2.88 -8.94
CA PHE A 109 -4.66 -2.53 -7.93
C PHE A 109 -3.25 -2.63 -8.50
N SER A 110 -2.96 -3.64 -9.32
CA SER A 110 -1.63 -3.79 -9.92
C SER A 110 -1.35 -2.77 -11.03
N GLU A 111 -2.30 -2.53 -11.92
CA GLU A 111 -2.09 -1.74 -13.13
C GLU A 111 -2.37 -0.25 -12.93
N ARG A 112 -3.52 0.10 -12.32
CA ARG A 112 -3.99 1.48 -12.19
C ARG A 112 -3.50 2.15 -10.92
N ASN A 113 -3.71 1.52 -9.78
CA ASN A 113 -3.34 2.09 -8.49
C ASN A 113 -1.86 1.91 -8.16
N LYS A 114 -1.16 1.02 -8.90
CA LYS A 114 0.27 0.74 -8.71
C LYS A 114 0.61 0.51 -7.24
N VAL A 115 -0.18 -0.33 -6.56
CA VAL A 115 0.09 -0.69 -5.17
C VAL A 115 1.41 -1.47 -5.07
N ASP A 116 2.07 -1.41 -3.93
CA ASP A 116 3.32 -2.15 -3.68
C ASP A 116 3.09 -3.63 -3.33
N GLY A 117 1.83 -4.02 -3.08
CA GLY A 117 1.41 -5.39 -2.82
C GLY A 117 -0.09 -5.50 -2.63
N VAL A 118 -0.61 -6.73 -2.71
CA VAL A 118 -2.04 -7.03 -2.53
C VAL A 118 -2.20 -8.09 -1.45
N ILE A 119 -3.17 -7.90 -0.56
CA ILE A 119 -3.67 -8.91 0.37
C ILE A 119 -5.07 -9.29 -0.10
N LEU A 120 -5.26 -10.57 -0.39
CA LEU A 120 -6.52 -11.12 -0.90
C LEU A 120 -7.16 -12.01 0.15
N ILE A 121 -8.34 -11.62 0.63
CA ILE A 121 -9.22 -12.42 1.47
C ILE A 121 -10.29 -13.00 0.57
N ALA A 122 -9.96 -14.07 -0.15
CA ALA A 122 -10.85 -14.72 -1.10
C ALA A 122 -11.66 -15.83 -0.45
N THR A 123 -12.84 -16.12 -1.02
CA THR A 123 -13.68 -17.24 -0.62
C THR A 123 -13.54 -18.44 -1.55
N VAL A 124 -13.29 -18.20 -2.83
CA VAL A 124 -13.13 -19.24 -3.87
C VAL A 124 -12.05 -18.81 -4.85
N PHE A 125 -11.24 -19.76 -5.31
CA PHE A 125 -10.25 -19.54 -6.37
C PHE A 125 -10.68 -20.20 -7.66
N THR A 126 -11.09 -19.39 -8.64
CA THR A 126 -11.39 -19.82 -10.00
C THR A 126 -10.14 -19.79 -10.90
N PRO A 127 -10.18 -20.41 -12.10
CA PRO A 127 -9.11 -20.26 -13.08
C PRO A 127 -8.79 -18.79 -13.43
N ALA A 128 -9.81 -17.91 -13.42
CA ALA A 128 -9.64 -16.48 -13.66
C ALA A 128 -8.78 -15.79 -12.56
N HIS A 129 -8.98 -16.15 -11.29
CA HIS A 129 -8.15 -15.66 -10.19
C HIS A 129 -6.68 -16.07 -10.37
N LYS A 130 -6.44 -17.35 -10.69
CA LYS A 130 -5.07 -17.87 -10.93
C LYS A 130 -4.40 -17.14 -12.11
N GLN A 131 -5.13 -16.88 -13.17
CA GLN A 131 -4.62 -16.14 -14.32
C GLN A 131 -4.31 -14.68 -13.97
N ALA A 132 -5.21 -13.99 -13.26
CA ALA A 132 -4.98 -12.62 -12.81
C ALA A 132 -3.79 -12.54 -11.87
N MET A 133 -3.69 -13.43 -10.89
CA MET A 133 -2.57 -13.47 -9.94
C MET A 133 -1.22 -13.76 -10.62
N ALA A 134 -1.21 -14.60 -11.66
CA ALA A 134 0.00 -14.86 -12.44
C ALA A 134 0.44 -13.65 -13.30
N ALA A 135 -0.48 -12.77 -13.67
CA ALA A 135 -0.20 -11.57 -14.44
C ALA A 135 0.25 -10.37 -13.58
N ILE A 136 0.01 -10.43 -12.27
CA ILE A 136 0.34 -9.34 -11.34
C ILE A 136 1.86 -9.27 -11.10
N ASN A 137 2.41 -8.06 -11.20
CA ASN A 137 3.84 -7.80 -10.99
C ASN A 137 4.19 -7.33 -9.56
N VAL A 138 3.27 -7.49 -8.61
CA VAL A 138 3.47 -7.15 -7.19
C VAL A 138 3.20 -8.36 -6.31
N PRO A 139 3.78 -8.45 -5.11
CA PRO A 139 3.50 -9.54 -4.18
C PRO A 139 2.01 -9.65 -3.85
N VAL A 140 1.47 -10.87 -3.89
CA VAL A 140 0.12 -11.19 -3.44
C VAL A 140 0.20 -12.14 -2.26
N VAL A 141 -0.47 -11.80 -1.18
CA VAL A 141 -0.64 -12.64 0.00
C VAL A 141 -2.11 -13.05 0.12
N VAL A 142 -2.36 -14.35 0.18
CA VAL A 142 -3.70 -14.89 0.42
C VAL A 142 -3.93 -15.03 1.92
N LEU A 143 -5.07 -14.56 2.40
CA LEU A 143 -5.44 -14.63 3.80
C LEU A 143 -6.74 -15.42 3.99
N GLY A 144 -6.74 -16.35 4.94
CA GLY A 144 -7.89 -17.15 5.33
C GLY A 144 -7.94 -18.54 4.70
N GLN A 145 -7.13 -18.83 3.69
CA GLN A 145 -7.04 -20.17 3.08
C GLN A 145 -5.69 -20.42 2.42
N GLU A 146 -5.38 -21.67 2.18
CA GLU A 146 -4.19 -22.08 1.46
C GLU A 146 -4.41 -22.01 -0.06
N LEU A 147 -3.41 -21.49 -0.77
CA LEU A 147 -3.33 -21.55 -2.23
C LEU A 147 -1.91 -21.97 -2.64
N PRO A 148 -1.72 -23.19 -3.16
CA PRO A 148 -0.41 -23.67 -3.57
C PRO A 148 0.31 -22.72 -4.54
N GLY A 149 1.61 -22.48 -4.26
CA GLY A 149 2.43 -21.58 -5.07
C GLY A 149 2.35 -20.10 -4.69
N HIS A 150 1.57 -19.74 -3.67
CA HIS A 150 1.42 -18.37 -3.17
C HIS A 150 1.76 -18.26 -1.68
N SER A 151 2.10 -17.06 -1.23
CA SER A 151 2.23 -16.77 0.20
C SER A 151 0.85 -16.74 0.84
N CYS A 152 0.62 -17.58 1.83
CA CYS A 152 -0.68 -17.71 2.50
C CYS A 152 -0.54 -17.56 4.01
N VAL A 153 -1.57 -17.00 4.64
CA VAL A 153 -1.76 -16.99 6.09
C VAL A 153 -3.17 -17.50 6.36
N PHE A 154 -3.29 -18.65 7.01
CA PHE A 154 -4.57 -19.30 7.28
C PHE A 154 -4.52 -20.08 8.60
N GLN A 155 -5.70 -20.44 9.10
CA GLN A 155 -5.87 -21.33 10.24
C GLN A 155 -6.07 -22.74 9.71
N ASP A 156 -5.44 -23.72 10.37
CA ASP A 156 -5.65 -25.11 10.08
C ASP A 156 -6.92 -25.61 10.78
N ASP A 157 -8.06 -25.17 10.29
CA ASP A 157 -9.38 -25.50 10.86
C ASP A 157 -9.68 -27.02 10.78
N TYR A 158 -9.09 -27.71 9.79
CA TYR A 158 -9.28 -29.14 9.62
C TYR A 158 -8.69 -29.93 10.79
N HIS A 159 -7.42 -29.70 11.11
CA HIS A 159 -6.80 -30.40 12.24
C HIS A 159 -7.33 -29.91 13.59
N ALA A 160 -7.68 -28.62 13.68
CA ALA A 160 -8.28 -28.08 14.92
C ALA A 160 -9.61 -28.74 15.27
N VAL A 161 -10.38 -29.21 14.29
CA VAL A 161 -11.65 -29.92 14.53
C VAL A 161 -11.43 -31.43 14.62
N TYR A 162 -10.44 -31.97 13.89
CA TYR A 162 -10.18 -33.40 13.87
C TYR A 162 -9.52 -33.92 15.16
N ASP A 163 -8.73 -33.07 15.83
CA ASP A 163 -8.00 -33.40 17.08
C ASP A 163 -8.84 -33.13 18.34
N LEU A 164 -10.13 -32.73 18.22
CA LEU A 164 -11.10 -32.61 19.31
C LEU A 164 -11.82 -33.93 19.59
#